data_7e968311a31e5e21cf1b01ea22707dcd
#
_entry.id   7e968311a31e5e21cf1b01ea22707dcd
#
_cell.length_a   1.000
_cell.length_b   1.000
_cell.length_c   1.000
_cell.angle_alpha   90.00
_cell.angle_beta   90.00
_cell.angle_gamma   90.00
#
_symmetry.space_group_name_H-M   'P 1'
#
loop_
_entity.id
_entity.type
_entity.pdbx_description
1 polymer ?
#
loop_
_entity_poly.entity_id
_entity_poly.type
_entity_poly.pdbx_seq_one_letter_code
_entity_poly.pdbx_strand_id
1 'polypeptide(L)'
;MAPDQDSPVAALSALIAELPEELRSQALTHSSWTELRVDSFERLAFLGDSVLGLAVATHVYENFEKLAAGGLTKVHNQAVSGISCADIGLQLGVPEMLRGNEPEDFVGAIPAEILLEGGRPLPEATEALIGACYVAFGFERTAAAVAEAFEPRIELASEVRMDFKSALQELLAQRGARVTYEVVAATGPPHRRTFEVVAVVDSERVGTGKGRSKKAAEQLAAEEALAHLGG
;
A
#
# COMPACT_ATOMS: atom_id res chain seq x y z
N MET A 1 -6.91 -11.98 17.16
CA MET A 1 -8.27 -11.57 16.71
C MET A 1 -8.20 -11.50 15.20
N ALA A 2 -9.02 -12.29 14.49
CA ALA A 2 -9.03 -12.20 13.03
C ALA A 2 -9.44 -10.78 12.59
N PRO A 3 -8.83 -10.21 11.53
CA PRO A 3 -9.26 -8.92 11.02
C PRO A 3 -10.73 -8.98 10.57
N ASP A 4 -11.40 -7.84 10.67
CA ASP A 4 -12.77 -7.70 10.17
C ASP A 4 -12.81 -8.10 8.69
N GLN A 5 -13.87 -8.77 8.24
CA GLN A 5 -14.01 -9.22 6.84
C GLN A 5 -14.01 -8.06 5.85
N ASP A 6 -14.31 -6.84 6.33
CA ASP A 6 -14.24 -5.60 5.53
C ASP A 6 -12.85 -4.90 5.60
N SER A 7 -11.87 -5.51 6.27
CA SER A 7 -10.51 -4.96 6.35
C SER A 7 -9.75 -5.18 5.04
N PRO A 8 -8.96 -4.20 4.55
CA PRO A 8 -8.15 -4.36 3.35
C PRO A 8 -7.13 -5.51 3.45
N VAL A 9 -6.74 -5.90 4.67
CA VAL A 9 -5.80 -7.01 4.89
C VAL A 9 -6.50 -8.38 5.05
N ALA A 10 -7.82 -8.46 4.92
CA ALA A 10 -8.57 -9.69 5.19
C ALA A 10 -8.15 -10.85 4.26
N ALA A 11 -8.02 -10.60 2.96
CA ALA A 11 -7.60 -11.62 2.00
C ALA A 11 -6.18 -12.13 2.27
N LEU A 12 -5.23 -11.24 2.56
CA LEU A 12 -3.86 -11.62 2.88
C LEU A 12 -3.78 -12.36 4.22
N SER A 13 -4.54 -11.94 5.22
CA SER A 13 -4.66 -12.64 6.51
C SER A 13 -5.21 -14.06 6.34
N ALA A 14 -6.21 -14.26 5.48
CA ALA A 14 -6.74 -15.58 5.17
C ALA A 14 -5.69 -16.48 4.52
N LEU A 15 -4.91 -15.97 3.55
CA LEU A 15 -3.82 -16.73 2.94
C LEU A 15 -2.74 -17.12 3.96
N ILE A 16 -2.36 -16.20 4.86
CA ILE A 16 -1.39 -16.47 5.93
C ILE A 16 -1.92 -17.57 6.87
N ALA A 17 -3.21 -17.59 7.17
CA ALA A 17 -3.81 -18.63 7.99
C ALA A 17 -3.84 -20.02 7.31
N GLU A 18 -3.87 -20.06 5.97
CA GLU A 18 -3.80 -21.29 5.17
C GLU A 18 -2.36 -21.82 4.97
N LEU A 19 -1.32 -21.08 5.36
CA LEU A 19 0.08 -21.48 5.17
C LEU A 19 0.38 -22.81 5.89
N PRO A 20 1.16 -23.71 5.25
CA PRO A 20 1.78 -24.84 5.95
C PRO A 20 2.56 -24.35 7.18
N GLU A 21 2.43 -25.06 8.31
CA GLU A 21 3.01 -24.66 9.59
C GLU A 21 4.53 -24.40 9.50
N GLU A 22 5.27 -25.28 8.82
CA GLU A 22 6.72 -25.14 8.65
C GLU A 22 7.08 -23.83 7.93
N LEU A 23 6.35 -23.51 6.88
CA LEU A 23 6.61 -22.31 6.08
C LEU A 23 6.21 -21.02 6.83
N ARG A 24 5.10 -21.08 7.57
CA ARG A 24 4.67 -19.99 8.44
C ARG A 24 5.65 -19.73 9.56
N SER A 25 6.12 -20.80 10.25
CA SER A 25 7.13 -20.68 11.30
C SER A 25 8.44 -20.13 10.76
N GLN A 26 8.93 -20.59 9.60
CA GLN A 26 10.11 -20.03 8.96
C GLN A 26 9.96 -18.53 8.67
N ALA A 27 8.79 -18.10 8.13
CA ALA A 27 8.52 -16.69 7.83
C ALA A 27 8.48 -15.79 9.06
N LEU A 28 8.40 -16.37 10.26
CA LEU A 28 8.36 -15.66 11.55
C LEU A 28 9.63 -15.91 12.38
N THR A 29 10.60 -16.69 11.89
CA THR A 29 11.83 -17.02 12.62
C THR A 29 12.91 -15.98 12.34
N HIS A 30 13.23 -15.15 13.35
CA HIS A 30 14.34 -14.20 13.26
C HIS A 30 15.70 -14.93 13.20
N SER A 31 16.71 -14.33 12.56
CA SER A 31 18.04 -14.93 12.39
C SER A 31 18.78 -15.21 13.70
N SER A 32 18.41 -14.57 14.82
CA SER A 32 18.94 -14.90 16.15
C SER A 32 18.24 -16.10 16.81
N TRP A 33 17.20 -16.65 16.19
CA TRP A 33 16.38 -17.74 16.72
C TRP A 33 16.67 -19.10 16.07
N THR A 34 17.70 -19.16 15.23
CA THR A 34 18.09 -20.36 14.50
C THR A 34 19.61 -20.46 14.40
N GLU A 35 20.14 -21.69 14.30
CA GLU A 35 21.56 -21.92 14.11
C GLU A 35 22.04 -21.50 12.70
N LEU A 36 21.22 -21.74 11.70
CA LEU A 36 21.54 -21.43 10.29
C LEU A 36 20.67 -20.28 9.80
N ARG A 37 21.29 -19.16 9.42
CA ARG A 37 20.57 -18.00 8.86
C ARG A 37 19.66 -18.34 7.69
N VAL A 38 19.95 -19.38 6.93
CA VAL A 38 19.12 -19.83 5.80
C VAL A 38 17.75 -20.35 6.23
N ASP A 39 17.60 -20.75 7.49
CA ASP A 39 16.35 -21.23 8.08
C ASP A 39 15.52 -20.10 8.71
N SER A 40 16.07 -18.88 8.74
CA SER A 40 15.34 -17.70 9.17
C SER A 40 14.42 -17.13 8.07
N PHE A 41 13.67 -16.13 8.42
CA PHE A 41 12.77 -15.42 7.51
C PHE A 41 13.48 -14.65 6.37
N GLU A 42 14.80 -14.40 6.47
CA GLU A 42 15.54 -13.53 5.54
C GLU A 42 15.40 -13.94 4.06
N ARG A 43 15.42 -15.24 3.77
CA ARG A 43 15.26 -15.73 2.38
C ARG A 43 13.84 -15.55 1.86
N LEU A 44 12.86 -15.75 2.71
CA LEU A 44 11.45 -15.52 2.36
C LEU A 44 11.17 -14.02 2.22
N ALA A 45 11.77 -13.16 3.06
CA ALA A 45 11.66 -11.71 2.94
C ALA A 45 12.25 -11.22 1.61
N PHE A 46 13.46 -11.70 1.22
CA PHE A 46 14.05 -11.38 -0.09
C PHE A 46 13.10 -11.71 -1.26
N LEU A 47 12.47 -12.89 -1.21
CA LEU A 47 11.50 -13.29 -2.24
C LEU A 47 10.23 -12.47 -2.16
N GLY A 48 9.72 -12.23 -0.95
CA GLY A 48 8.50 -11.50 -0.69
C GLY A 48 8.56 -10.04 -1.12
N ASP A 49 9.68 -9.36 -0.92
CA ASP A 49 9.92 -8.01 -1.43
C ASP A 49 9.74 -7.95 -2.96
N SER A 50 10.31 -8.94 -3.67
CA SER A 50 10.17 -9.03 -5.13
C SER A 50 8.72 -9.30 -5.56
N VAL A 51 8.00 -10.16 -4.83
CA VAL A 51 6.59 -10.48 -5.09
C VAL A 51 5.70 -9.28 -4.80
N LEU A 52 5.91 -8.61 -3.67
CA LEU A 52 5.23 -7.36 -3.30
C LEU A 52 5.46 -6.29 -4.37
N GLY A 53 6.72 -6.09 -4.75
CA GLY A 53 7.09 -5.13 -5.78
C GLY A 53 6.37 -5.38 -7.09
N LEU A 54 6.34 -6.64 -7.58
CA LEU A 54 5.66 -6.99 -8.82
C LEU A 54 4.14 -6.85 -8.70
N ALA A 55 3.53 -7.30 -7.59
CA ALA A 55 2.09 -7.21 -7.37
C ALA A 55 1.62 -5.74 -7.38
N VAL A 56 2.31 -4.88 -6.62
CA VAL A 56 1.99 -3.44 -6.58
C VAL A 56 2.29 -2.75 -7.91
N ALA A 57 3.40 -3.10 -8.60
CA ALA A 57 3.71 -2.53 -9.90
C ALA A 57 2.62 -2.86 -10.93
N THR A 58 2.15 -4.12 -10.96
CA THR A 58 1.06 -4.55 -11.83
C THR A 58 -0.22 -3.77 -11.53
N HIS A 59 -0.61 -3.70 -10.26
CA HIS A 59 -1.80 -2.96 -9.84
C HIS A 59 -1.72 -1.46 -10.22
N VAL A 60 -0.57 -0.83 -9.96
CA VAL A 60 -0.35 0.60 -10.28
C VAL A 60 -0.38 0.82 -11.80
N TYR A 61 0.23 -0.07 -12.58
CA TYR A 61 0.22 0.00 -14.04
C TYR A 61 -1.20 -0.08 -14.62
N GLU A 62 -2.03 -0.99 -14.11
CA GLU A 62 -3.39 -1.21 -14.60
C GLU A 62 -4.38 -0.11 -14.20
N ASN A 63 -4.18 0.50 -13.02
CA ASN A 63 -5.16 1.45 -12.45
C ASN A 63 -4.77 2.93 -12.62
N PHE A 64 -3.54 3.24 -13.06
CA PHE A 64 -3.06 4.62 -13.23
C PHE A 64 -2.58 4.89 -14.65
N GLU A 65 -3.42 4.61 -15.64
CA GLU A 65 -3.11 4.74 -17.09
C GLU A 65 -2.57 6.11 -17.50
N LYS A 66 -2.96 7.17 -16.79
CA LYS A 66 -2.53 8.55 -17.11
C LYS A 66 -1.15 8.91 -16.53
N LEU A 67 -0.58 8.09 -15.66
CA LEU A 67 0.73 8.37 -15.08
C LEU A 67 1.87 7.96 -16.05
N ALA A 68 2.78 8.87 -16.34
CA ALA A 68 4.04 8.54 -16.98
C ALA A 68 4.93 7.67 -16.08
N ALA A 69 5.91 6.95 -16.66
CA ALA A 69 6.77 5.99 -15.95
C ALA A 69 7.37 6.54 -14.65
N GLY A 70 7.87 7.80 -14.64
CA GLY A 70 8.35 8.45 -13.41
C GLY A 70 7.24 8.60 -12.36
N GLY A 71 5.94 8.67 -12.77
CA GLY A 71 4.73 8.67 -11.96
C GLY A 71 4.52 7.36 -11.26
N LEU A 72 4.44 6.34 -12.04
CA LEU A 72 4.26 4.98 -11.58
C LEU A 72 5.36 4.58 -10.59
N THR A 73 6.63 4.87 -10.93
CA THR A 73 7.79 4.55 -10.07
C THR A 73 7.68 5.19 -8.68
N LYS A 74 7.23 6.43 -8.58
CA LYS A 74 7.14 7.09 -7.26
C LYS A 74 5.98 6.56 -6.43
N VAL A 75 4.81 6.33 -7.03
CA VAL A 75 3.67 5.69 -6.34
C VAL A 75 4.08 4.32 -5.83
N HIS A 76 4.67 3.51 -6.70
CA HIS A 76 5.18 2.19 -6.36
C HIS A 76 6.16 2.23 -5.17
N ASN A 77 7.25 3.00 -5.28
CA ASN A 77 8.30 3.04 -4.24
C ASN A 77 7.76 3.51 -2.87
N GLN A 78 6.78 4.39 -2.87
CA GLN A 78 6.16 4.83 -1.62
C GLN A 78 5.21 3.76 -1.06
N ALA A 79 4.44 3.10 -1.91
CA ALA A 79 3.50 2.06 -1.52
C ALA A 79 4.20 0.82 -0.94
N VAL A 80 5.34 0.39 -1.50
CA VAL A 80 6.11 -0.77 -1.03
C VAL A 80 7.20 -0.42 -0.01
N SER A 81 7.19 0.79 0.55
CA SER A 81 8.19 1.21 1.52
C SER A 81 8.14 0.38 2.80
N GLY A 82 9.28 0.27 3.51
CA GLY A 82 9.33 -0.41 4.81
C GLY A 82 8.33 0.14 5.83
N ILE A 83 7.97 1.45 5.75
CA ILE A 83 6.90 2.03 6.58
C ILE A 83 5.55 1.41 6.21
N SER A 84 5.25 1.27 4.93
CA SER A 84 4.01 0.63 4.48
C SER A 84 3.95 -0.84 4.86
N CYS A 85 5.06 -1.58 4.69
CA CYS A 85 5.17 -2.97 5.12
C CYS A 85 4.96 -3.11 6.63
N ALA A 86 5.55 -2.23 7.45
CA ALA A 86 5.35 -2.23 8.90
C ALA A 86 3.89 -1.98 9.28
N ASP A 87 3.23 -1.00 8.63
CA ASP A 87 1.83 -0.70 8.90
C ASP A 87 0.89 -1.85 8.52
N ILE A 88 1.13 -2.51 7.39
CA ILE A 88 0.38 -3.71 6.99
C ILE A 88 0.66 -4.86 7.98
N GLY A 89 1.93 -5.03 8.40
CA GLY A 89 2.31 -6.02 9.41
C GLY A 89 1.59 -5.82 10.74
N LEU A 90 1.40 -4.59 11.20
CA LEU A 90 0.60 -4.27 12.38
C LEU A 90 -0.86 -4.68 12.20
N GLN A 91 -1.47 -4.38 11.05
CA GLN A 91 -2.85 -4.75 10.76
C GLN A 91 -3.06 -6.27 10.65
N LEU A 92 -2.06 -6.99 10.18
CA LEU A 92 -2.04 -8.46 10.10
C LEU A 92 -1.80 -9.14 11.48
N GLY A 93 -1.38 -8.39 12.51
CA GLY A 93 -1.00 -8.94 13.81
C GLY A 93 0.36 -9.64 13.80
N VAL A 94 1.28 -9.24 12.92
CA VAL A 94 2.63 -9.83 12.85
C VAL A 94 3.40 -9.73 14.17
N PRO A 95 3.29 -8.66 14.99
CA PRO A 95 3.93 -8.63 16.31
C PRO A 95 3.52 -9.81 17.21
N GLU A 96 2.23 -10.13 17.26
CA GLU A 96 1.71 -11.26 18.04
C GLU A 96 2.18 -12.60 17.49
N MET A 97 2.26 -12.72 16.16
CA MET A 97 2.79 -13.92 15.51
C MET A 97 4.27 -14.12 15.82
N LEU A 98 5.08 -13.05 15.81
CA LEU A 98 6.50 -13.11 16.19
C LEU A 98 6.68 -13.54 17.65
N ARG A 99 5.90 -12.97 18.58
CA ARG A 99 5.92 -13.40 19.99
C ARG A 99 5.56 -14.87 20.16
N GLY A 100 4.57 -15.33 19.41
CA GLY A 100 4.14 -16.73 19.46
C GLY A 100 5.13 -17.71 18.80
N ASN A 101 6.10 -17.23 18.01
CA ASN A 101 7.13 -18.04 17.36
C ASN A 101 8.51 -17.92 18.04
N GLU A 102 8.61 -17.11 19.10
CA GLU A 102 9.86 -16.96 19.88
C GLU A 102 10.25 -18.30 20.53
N PRO A 103 11.49 -18.79 20.36
CA PRO A 103 11.93 -20.04 20.97
C PRO A 103 12.13 -19.87 22.49
N GLU A 104 11.61 -20.82 23.28
CA GLU A 104 11.70 -20.78 24.74
C GLU A 104 13.16 -20.91 25.27
N ASP A 105 13.99 -21.74 24.63
CA ASP A 105 15.31 -22.15 25.15
C ASP A 105 16.46 -22.00 24.13
N PHE A 106 16.45 -20.96 23.27
CA PHE A 106 17.53 -20.76 22.30
C PHE A 106 18.58 -19.77 22.83
N VAL A 107 19.81 -20.26 23.05
CA VAL A 107 20.91 -19.44 23.60
C VAL A 107 21.30 -18.35 22.62
N GLY A 108 21.19 -17.10 23.03
CA GLY A 108 21.51 -15.93 22.22
C GLY A 108 20.32 -15.39 21.41
N ALA A 109 19.12 -15.95 21.56
CA ALA A 109 17.92 -15.39 21.01
C ALA A 109 17.69 -13.96 21.52
N ILE A 110 17.42 -13.03 20.58
CA ILE A 110 16.98 -11.68 20.94
C ILE A 110 15.47 -11.76 21.17
N PRO A 111 14.96 -11.35 22.34
CA PRO A 111 13.53 -11.38 22.61
C PRO A 111 12.72 -10.62 21.57
N ALA A 112 11.52 -11.14 21.22
CA ALA A 112 10.63 -10.53 20.24
C ALA A 112 10.33 -9.06 20.54
N GLU A 113 10.17 -8.69 21.81
CA GLU A 113 9.94 -7.30 22.22
C GLU A 113 11.10 -6.37 21.81
N ILE A 114 12.35 -6.80 22.00
CA ILE A 114 13.52 -6.01 21.61
C ILE A 114 13.62 -5.92 20.07
N LEU A 115 13.29 -7.01 19.36
CA LEU A 115 13.24 -7.00 17.90
C LEU A 115 12.21 -6.01 17.36
N LEU A 116 11.02 -5.97 17.98
CA LEU A 116 9.94 -5.07 17.57
C LEU A 116 10.25 -3.60 17.88
N GLU A 117 10.94 -3.31 18.98
CA GLU A 117 11.45 -1.96 19.29
C GLU A 117 12.45 -1.46 18.24
N GLY A 118 13.25 -2.35 17.68
CA GLY A 118 14.24 -2.04 16.62
C GLY A 118 13.63 -1.64 15.27
N GLY A 119 12.35 -1.91 15.06
CA GLY A 119 11.56 -1.47 13.89
C GLY A 119 11.82 -2.20 12.58
N ARG A 120 13.00 -2.79 12.36
CA ARG A 120 13.35 -3.52 11.12
C ARG A 120 12.71 -4.90 10.97
N PRO A 121 12.61 -5.73 12.03
CA PRO A 121 12.06 -7.07 11.89
C PRO A 121 10.59 -7.13 11.48
N LEU A 122 9.79 -6.11 11.80
CA LEU A 122 8.38 -6.08 11.45
C LEU A 122 8.12 -6.01 9.93
N PRO A 123 8.69 -5.05 9.17
CA PRO A 123 8.56 -5.07 7.71
C PRO A 123 9.17 -6.32 7.07
N GLU A 124 10.34 -6.78 7.54
CA GLU A 124 11.00 -7.99 7.01
C GLU A 124 10.15 -9.26 7.22
N ALA A 125 9.52 -9.43 8.39
CA ALA A 125 8.60 -10.54 8.65
C ALA A 125 7.31 -10.43 7.81
N THR A 126 6.82 -9.22 7.56
CA THR A 126 5.67 -8.99 6.66
C THR A 126 6.00 -9.42 5.23
N GLU A 127 7.15 -9.02 4.71
CA GLU A 127 7.66 -9.45 3.41
C GLU A 127 7.87 -10.98 3.38
N ALA A 128 8.41 -11.57 4.45
CA ALA A 128 8.60 -13.01 4.53
C ALA A 128 7.28 -13.79 4.48
N LEU A 129 6.22 -13.31 5.13
CA LEU A 129 4.89 -13.90 5.04
C LEU A 129 4.31 -13.80 3.61
N ILE A 130 4.53 -12.68 2.90
CA ILE A 130 4.18 -12.56 1.48
C ILE A 130 4.97 -13.57 0.63
N GLY A 131 6.28 -13.72 0.88
CA GLY A 131 7.12 -14.72 0.22
C GLY A 131 6.65 -16.15 0.48
N ALA A 132 6.27 -16.45 1.72
CA ALA A 132 5.67 -17.74 2.10
C ALA A 132 4.35 -18.00 1.38
N CYS A 133 3.47 -17.02 1.29
CA CYS A 133 2.23 -17.13 0.52
C CYS A 133 2.51 -17.42 -0.96
N TYR A 134 3.48 -16.75 -1.56
CA TYR A 134 3.89 -17.01 -2.93
C TYR A 134 4.41 -18.45 -3.13
N VAL A 135 5.24 -18.94 -2.23
CA VAL A 135 5.77 -20.33 -2.29
C VAL A 135 4.64 -21.35 -2.18
N ALA A 136 3.65 -21.10 -1.30
CA ALA A 136 2.56 -22.04 -1.05
C ALA A 136 1.47 -21.98 -2.13
N PHE A 137 1.11 -20.80 -2.64
CA PHE A 137 -0.12 -20.59 -3.42
C PHE A 137 0.12 -20.01 -4.82
N GLY A 138 1.36 -19.64 -5.15
CA GLY A 138 1.72 -19.03 -6.44
C GLY A 138 1.40 -17.55 -6.52
N PHE A 139 1.80 -16.95 -7.65
CA PHE A 139 1.76 -15.48 -7.82
C PHE A 139 0.34 -14.92 -7.86
N GLU A 140 -0.56 -15.51 -8.63
CA GLU A 140 -1.89 -14.93 -8.88
C GLU A 140 -2.69 -14.73 -7.58
N ARG A 141 -2.76 -15.77 -6.72
CA ARG A 141 -3.48 -15.66 -5.44
C ARG A 141 -2.82 -14.67 -4.50
N THR A 142 -1.50 -14.71 -4.42
CA THR A 142 -0.73 -13.82 -3.54
C THR A 142 -0.81 -12.39 -4.01
N ALA A 143 -0.64 -12.12 -5.31
CA ALA A 143 -0.68 -10.78 -5.87
C ALA A 143 -2.05 -10.11 -5.68
N ALA A 144 -3.15 -10.85 -5.85
CA ALA A 144 -4.49 -10.31 -5.60
C ALA A 144 -4.67 -9.86 -4.13
N ALA A 145 -4.27 -10.71 -3.16
CA ALA A 145 -4.37 -10.39 -1.74
C ALA A 145 -3.43 -9.25 -1.32
N VAL A 146 -2.22 -9.19 -1.89
CA VAL A 146 -1.26 -8.11 -1.66
C VAL A 146 -1.78 -6.79 -2.22
N ALA A 147 -2.30 -6.78 -3.46
CA ALA A 147 -2.85 -5.57 -4.07
C ALA A 147 -3.99 -4.99 -3.23
N GLU A 148 -4.90 -5.83 -2.72
CA GLU A 148 -5.98 -5.41 -1.84
C GLU A 148 -5.44 -4.85 -0.50
N ALA A 149 -4.49 -5.54 0.13
CA ALA A 149 -3.90 -5.11 1.38
C ALA A 149 -3.16 -3.76 1.27
N PHE A 150 -2.48 -3.54 0.16
CA PHE A 150 -1.69 -2.33 -0.09
C PHE A 150 -2.47 -1.21 -0.81
N GLU A 151 -3.71 -1.44 -1.25
CA GLU A 151 -4.54 -0.42 -1.94
C GLU A 151 -4.60 0.92 -1.18
N PRO A 152 -4.82 0.98 0.16
CA PRO A 152 -4.83 2.24 0.88
C PRO A 152 -3.48 2.97 0.85
N ARG A 153 -2.36 2.24 0.76
CA ARG A 153 -1.01 2.82 0.64
C ARG A 153 -0.74 3.34 -0.75
N ILE A 154 -1.22 2.63 -1.77
CA ILE A 154 -1.15 3.05 -3.17
C ILE A 154 -1.98 4.33 -3.37
N GLU A 155 -3.20 4.37 -2.84
CA GLU A 155 -4.06 5.56 -2.90
C GLU A 155 -3.38 6.77 -2.22
N LEU A 156 -2.87 6.59 -0.99
CA LEU A 156 -2.15 7.63 -0.27
C LEU A 156 -0.92 8.13 -1.06
N ALA A 157 -0.12 7.22 -1.62
CA ALA A 157 1.05 7.56 -2.42
C ALA A 157 0.67 8.34 -3.68
N SER A 158 -0.44 7.99 -4.32
CA SER A 158 -0.96 8.69 -5.49
C SER A 158 -1.45 10.10 -5.15
N GLU A 159 -2.12 10.28 -4.00
CA GLU A 159 -2.61 11.58 -3.54
C GLU A 159 -1.47 12.57 -3.20
N VAL A 160 -0.44 12.11 -2.50
CA VAL A 160 0.72 12.94 -2.12
C VAL A 160 1.47 13.44 -3.36
N ARG A 161 1.39 12.72 -4.45
CA ARG A 161 2.12 13.03 -5.67
C ARG A 161 1.38 13.88 -6.70
N MET A 162 0.08 13.76 -6.75
CA MET A 162 -0.76 14.54 -7.65
C MET A 162 -1.13 15.87 -6.98
N ASP A 163 -0.13 16.74 -6.75
CA ASP A 163 -0.42 18.10 -6.28
C ASP A 163 -0.79 19.01 -7.46
N PHE A 164 -1.64 18.49 -8.35
CA PHE A 164 -2.24 19.24 -9.44
C PHE A 164 -3.01 20.44 -8.93
N LYS A 165 -3.56 20.37 -7.69
CA LYS A 165 -4.24 21.49 -7.06
C LYS A 165 -3.29 22.65 -6.82
N SER A 166 -2.11 22.40 -6.24
CA SER A 166 -1.09 23.43 -6.02
C SER A 166 -0.56 23.96 -7.35
N ALA A 167 -0.25 23.07 -8.31
CA ALA A 167 0.20 23.49 -9.63
C ALA A 167 -0.84 24.36 -10.37
N LEU A 168 -2.13 24.01 -10.27
CA LEU A 168 -3.22 24.82 -10.84
C LEU A 168 -3.36 26.16 -10.13
N GLN A 169 -3.25 26.17 -8.80
CA GLN A 169 -3.28 27.41 -8.02
C GLN A 169 -2.11 28.36 -8.38
N GLU A 170 -0.91 27.83 -8.55
CA GLU A 170 0.27 28.61 -8.98
C GLU A 170 0.08 29.19 -10.39
N LEU A 171 -0.40 28.38 -11.34
CA LEU A 171 -0.70 28.84 -12.69
C LEU A 171 -1.75 29.95 -12.70
N LEU A 172 -2.82 29.79 -11.94
CA LEU A 172 -3.91 30.76 -11.87
C LEU A 172 -3.53 32.02 -11.10
N ALA A 173 -2.70 31.90 -10.05
CA ALA A 173 -2.17 33.07 -9.31
C ALA A 173 -1.40 34.02 -10.25
N GLN A 174 -0.62 33.48 -11.20
CA GLN A 174 0.08 34.28 -12.22
C GLN A 174 -0.89 35.04 -13.16
N ARG A 175 -2.12 34.52 -13.28
CA ARG A 175 -3.20 35.12 -14.13
C ARG A 175 -4.20 35.95 -13.30
N GLY A 176 -3.99 36.08 -11.99
CA GLY A 176 -4.91 36.79 -11.10
C GLY A 176 -6.24 36.08 -10.85
N ALA A 177 -6.37 34.81 -11.22
CA ALA A 177 -7.56 33.98 -11.09
C ALA A 177 -7.45 33.01 -9.91
N ARG A 178 -8.60 32.41 -9.51
CA ARG A 178 -8.67 31.40 -8.44
C ARG A 178 -9.54 30.22 -8.88
N VAL A 179 -9.17 29.02 -8.45
CA VAL A 179 -9.97 27.81 -8.64
C VAL A 179 -10.81 27.52 -7.40
N THR A 180 -12.04 27.06 -7.59
CA THR A 180 -12.90 26.44 -6.59
C THR A 180 -13.26 25.02 -7.04
N TYR A 181 -13.58 24.14 -6.07
CA TYR A 181 -13.92 22.75 -6.35
C TYR A 181 -15.33 22.46 -5.82
N GLU A 182 -16.19 21.94 -6.69
CA GLU A 182 -17.57 21.62 -6.38
C GLU A 182 -17.83 20.13 -6.51
N VAL A 183 -18.34 19.48 -5.44
CA VAL A 183 -18.78 18.08 -5.51
C VAL A 183 -20.13 18.05 -6.20
N VAL A 184 -20.17 17.52 -7.43
CA VAL A 184 -21.40 17.46 -8.24
C VAL A 184 -22.14 16.13 -8.06
N ALA A 185 -21.46 15.05 -7.65
CA ALA A 185 -22.08 13.77 -7.37
C ALA A 185 -21.28 12.98 -6.30
N ALA A 186 -22.00 12.14 -5.55
CA ALA A 186 -21.43 11.14 -4.66
C ALA A 186 -22.27 9.86 -4.78
N THR A 187 -21.71 8.81 -5.37
CA THR A 187 -22.41 7.57 -5.72
C THR A 187 -21.74 6.35 -5.06
N GLY A 188 -22.49 5.28 -4.90
CA GLY A 188 -22.02 4.02 -4.30
C GLY A 188 -22.25 3.91 -2.80
N PRO A 189 -22.12 2.67 -2.24
CA PRO A 189 -22.26 2.41 -0.81
C PRO A 189 -21.13 3.07 0.00
N PRO A 190 -21.28 3.24 1.33
CA PRO A 190 -20.31 3.99 2.17
C PRO A 190 -18.85 3.52 2.02
N HIS A 191 -18.62 2.22 1.87
CA HIS A 191 -17.30 1.59 1.73
C HIS A 191 -16.72 1.59 0.30
N ARG A 192 -17.55 1.98 -0.71
CA ARG A 192 -17.15 2.10 -2.13
C ARG A 192 -17.71 3.37 -2.76
N ARG A 193 -17.74 4.46 -1.99
CA ARG A 193 -18.24 5.74 -2.46
C ARG A 193 -17.30 6.35 -3.49
N THR A 194 -17.86 6.80 -4.60
CA THR A 194 -17.15 7.57 -5.64
C THR A 194 -17.68 8.98 -5.64
N PHE A 195 -16.78 9.95 -5.61
CA PHE A 195 -17.08 11.38 -5.69
C PHE A 195 -16.78 11.88 -7.11
N GLU A 196 -17.64 12.76 -7.61
CA GLU A 196 -17.39 13.50 -8.85
C GLU A 196 -17.27 14.99 -8.47
N VAL A 197 -16.16 15.60 -8.88
CA VAL A 197 -15.80 16.99 -8.55
C VAL A 197 -15.51 17.74 -9.84
N VAL A 198 -15.91 19.01 -9.87
CA VAL A 198 -15.63 19.96 -10.95
C VAL A 198 -14.74 21.07 -10.43
N ALA A 199 -13.67 21.39 -11.17
CA ALA A 199 -12.85 22.58 -10.97
C ALA A 199 -13.49 23.76 -11.72
N VAL A 200 -13.70 24.87 -11.01
CA VAL A 200 -14.34 26.08 -11.54
C VAL A 200 -13.39 27.26 -11.40
N VAL A 201 -13.16 28.00 -12.48
CA VAL A 201 -12.36 29.23 -12.55
C VAL A 201 -13.23 30.31 -13.21
N ASP A 202 -13.37 31.44 -12.55
CA ASP A 202 -14.18 32.58 -13.05
C ASP A 202 -15.60 32.18 -13.49
N SER A 203 -16.24 31.26 -12.73
CA SER A 203 -17.55 30.68 -13.01
C SER A 203 -17.62 29.70 -14.19
N GLU A 204 -16.51 29.41 -14.84
CA GLU A 204 -16.42 28.39 -15.90
C GLU A 204 -15.90 27.06 -15.37
N ARG A 205 -16.48 25.96 -15.85
CA ARG A 205 -16.02 24.60 -15.54
C ARG A 205 -14.81 24.28 -16.42
N VAL A 206 -13.65 24.12 -15.79
CA VAL A 206 -12.37 23.94 -16.50
C VAL A 206 -11.80 22.52 -16.36
N GLY A 207 -12.37 21.70 -15.47
CA GLY A 207 -11.96 20.31 -15.33
C GLY A 207 -12.91 19.52 -14.45
N THR A 208 -12.95 18.20 -14.62
CA THR A 208 -13.79 17.24 -13.90
C THR A 208 -12.95 16.08 -13.43
N GLY A 209 -13.20 15.57 -12.22
CA GLY A 209 -12.47 14.40 -11.69
C GLY A 209 -13.40 13.47 -10.93
N LYS A 210 -13.16 12.16 -11.04
CA LYS A 210 -13.86 11.12 -10.28
C LYS A 210 -12.86 10.36 -9.44
N GLY A 211 -13.12 10.21 -8.12
CA GLY A 211 -12.22 9.52 -7.19
C GLY A 211 -12.96 8.91 -6.01
N ARG A 212 -12.30 7.98 -5.32
CA ARG A 212 -12.84 7.32 -4.12
C ARG A 212 -12.86 8.23 -2.88
N SER A 213 -12.14 9.35 -2.92
CA SER A 213 -12.22 10.43 -1.93
C SER A 213 -12.50 11.76 -2.63
N LYS A 214 -13.04 12.76 -1.88
CA LYS A 214 -13.20 14.12 -2.42
C LYS A 214 -11.86 14.69 -2.89
N LYS A 215 -10.80 14.47 -2.09
CA LYS A 215 -9.44 14.94 -2.38
C LYS A 215 -8.89 14.32 -3.67
N ALA A 216 -9.07 13.01 -3.87
CA ALA A 216 -8.66 12.35 -5.11
C ALA A 216 -9.42 12.88 -6.33
N ALA A 217 -10.73 13.10 -6.21
CA ALA A 217 -11.53 13.67 -7.27
C ALA A 217 -11.15 15.12 -7.59
N GLU A 218 -10.82 15.93 -6.56
CA GLU A 218 -10.33 17.31 -6.74
C GLU A 218 -8.97 17.35 -7.46
N GLN A 219 -8.06 16.43 -7.17
CA GLN A 219 -6.76 16.34 -7.84
C GLN A 219 -6.93 16.02 -9.34
N LEU A 220 -7.81 15.06 -9.67
CA LEU A 220 -8.11 14.73 -11.07
C LEU A 220 -8.81 15.87 -11.82
N ALA A 221 -9.70 16.60 -11.14
CA ALA A 221 -10.31 17.80 -11.72
C ALA A 221 -9.27 18.91 -11.98
N ALA A 222 -8.29 19.05 -11.08
CA ALA A 222 -7.18 19.99 -11.26
C ALA A 222 -6.25 19.58 -12.40
N GLU A 223 -5.99 18.29 -12.59
CA GLU A 223 -5.20 17.76 -13.70
C GLU A 223 -5.83 18.10 -15.04
N GLU A 224 -7.13 17.82 -15.21
CA GLU A 224 -7.86 18.14 -16.42
C GLU A 224 -7.90 19.66 -16.67
N ALA A 225 -8.08 20.44 -15.62
CA ALA A 225 -8.03 21.89 -15.70
C ALA A 225 -6.66 22.42 -16.17
N LEU A 226 -5.56 21.83 -15.65
CA LEU A 226 -4.20 22.17 -16.08
C LEU A 226 -3.97 21.85 -17.55
N ALA A 227 -4.42 20.68 -18.02
CA ALA A 227 -4.34 20.31 -19.42
C ALA A 227 -5.14 21.25 -20.32
N HIS A 228 -6.29 21.72 -19.86
CA HIS A 228 -7.15 22.65 -20.60
C HIS A 228 -6.58 24.09 -20.64
N LEU A 229 -6.01 24.56 -19.54
CA LEU A 229 -5.52 25.93 -19.39
C LEU A 229 -4.03 26.10 -19.73
N GLY A 230 -3.26 25.01 -19.81
CA GLY A 230 -1.82 24.99 -20.11
C GLY A 230 -1.47 24.78 -21.58
N GLY A 231 -2.44 24.49 -22.46
CA GLY A 231 -2.34 24.49 -23.92
C GLY A 231 -2.70 25.86 -24.43
#